data_0006dcfb19e2851a475cc1730b183673
#
_entry.id   0006dcfb19e2851a475cc1730b183673
#
_cell.length_a   1.000
_cell.length_b   1.000
_cell.length_c   1.000
_cell.angle_alpha   90.00
_cell.angle_beta   90.00
_cell.angle_gamma   90.00
#
_symmetry.space_group_name_H-M   'P 1'
#
loop_
_entity.id
_entity.type
_entity.pdbx_description
1 polymer ?
#
loop_
_entity_poly.entity_id
_entity_poly.type
_entity_poly.pdbx_seq_one_letter_code
_entity_poly.pdbx_strand_id
1 'polypeptide(L)'
;MSELQLQRVKLLRLFLLIVFLFLTINSPLHSEEFEKKVREHVIKYYVNDIFFDVQEQIKQKIRYDVKNQEINIKSEDLDKIANIISYNIAETLEEFVPDVATKIMMKYYTENEIGILNDLYATKTDDDLSFAKKNYYFQRELNATIMTYLYNNIDNMIESELTYTEQR
;
A
#
# COMPACT_ATOMS: atom_id res chain seq x y z
N MET A 1 45.41 31.48 -8.08
CA MET A 1 44.13 31.49 -7.35
C MET A 1 44.35 32.32 -6.09
N SER A 2 43.60 33.41 -5.89
CA SER A 2 43.83 34.27 -4.71
C SER A 2 43.40 33.57 -3.42
N GLU A 3 44.05 33.93 -2.30
CA GLU A 3 43.69 33.39 -0.97
C GLU A 3 42.22 33.54 -0.66
N LEU A 4 41.59 34.61 -1.13
CA LEU A 4 40.16 34.89 -0.99
C LEU A 4 39.28 33.85 -1.71
N GLN A 5 39.70 33.34 -2.86
CA GLN A 5 38.99 32.30 -3.59
C GLN A 5 39.12 30.95 -2.88
N LEU A 6 40.26 30.65 -2.29
CA LEU A 6 40.47 29.40 -1.53
C LEU A 6 39.61 29.36 -0.25
N GLN A 7 39.48 30.51 0.44
CA GLN A 7 38.62 30.63 1.62
C GLN A 7 37.14 30.47 1.26
N ARG A 8 36.67 31.05 0.15
CA ARG A 8 35.27 30.91 -0.32
C ARG A 8 34.94 29.44 -0.65
N VAL A 9 35.87 28.74 -1.29
CA VAL A 9 35.66 27.31 -1.61
C VAL A 9 35.62 26.42 -0.34
N LYS A 10 36.46 26.73 0.67
CA LYS A 10 36.42 26.02 1.96
C LYS A 10 35.11 26.28 2.71
N LEU A 11 34.63 27.52 2.73
CA LEU A 11 33.36 27.89 3.38
C LEU A 11 32.17 27.23 2.69
N LEU A 12 32.15 27.18 1.35
CA LEU A 12 31.10 26.52 0.58
C LEU A 12 31.07 25.02 0.84
N ARG A 13 32.24 24.36 0.91
CA ARG A 13 32.34 22.94 1.25
C ARG A 13 31.85 22.65 2.66
N LEU A 14 32.21 23.49 3.62
CA LEU A 14 31.75 23.35 4.99
C LEU A 14 30.21 23.54 5.09
N PHE A 15 29.68 24.52 4.38
CA PHE A 15 28.22 24.75 4.32
C PHE A 15 27.48 23.58 3.69
N LEU A 16 27.97 23.03 2.58
CA LEU A 16 27.40 21.84 1.94
C LEU A 16 27.47 20.61 2.84
N LEU A 17 28.55 20.45 3.60
CA LEU A 17 28.71 19.35 4.56
C LEU A 17 27.72 19.47 5.73
N ILE A 18 27.51 20.68 6.24
CA ILE A 18 26.50 20.98 7.28
C ILE A 18 25.10 20.72 6.76
N VAL A 19 24.75 21.21 5.54
CA VAL A 19 23.44 20.96 4.91
C VAL A 19 23.23 19.47 4.68
N PHE A 20 24.25 18.74 4.21
CA PHE A 20 24.17 17.30 4.02
C PHE A 20 23.96 16.55 5.35
N LEU A 21 24.68 16.96 6.41
CA LEU A 21 24.48 16.41 7.77
C LEU A 21 23.07 16.71 8.28
N PHE A 22 22.56 17.93 8.09
CA PHE A 22 21.19 18.27 8.47
C PHE A 22 20.15 17.47 7.69
N LEU A 23 20.36 17.21 6.41
CA LEU A 23 19.47 16.37 5.60
C LEU A 23 19.49 14.90 6.03
N THR A 24 20.65 14.39 6.44
CA THR A 24 20.77 13.00 6.94
C THR A 24 20.22 12.81 8.36
N ILE A 25 20.34 13.84 9.22
CA ILE A 25 19.81 13.78 10.59
C ILE A 25 18.29 13.99 10.64
N ASN A 26 17.73 14.74 9.68
CA ASN A 26 16.28 14.99 9.59
C ASN A 26 15.54 14.00 8.66
N SER A 27 16.20 13.03 8.06
CA SER A 27 15.49 11.85 7.57
C SER A 27 14.95 11.13 8.79
N PRO A 28 13.62 10.95 8.96
CA PRO A 28 13.12 10.11 10.03
C PRO A 28 13.64 8.70 9.75
N LEU A 29 14.73 8.32 10.40
CA LEU A 29 15.13 6.93 10.56
C LEU A 29 14.01 6.32 11.44
N HIS A 30 12.93 5.92 10.79
CA HIS A 30 11.99 5.03 11.44
C HIS A 30 12.80 3.80 11.82
N SER A 31 12.85 3.49 13.11
CA SER A 31 13.55 2.30 13.56
C SER A 31 12.91 1.07 12.89
N GLU A 32 13.70 0.07 12.55
CA GLU A 32 13.19 -1.23 12.05
C GLU A 32 12.11 -1.79 13.00
N GLU A 33 12.22 -1.49 14.29
CA GLU A 33 11.25 -1.87 15.29
C GLU A 33 9.90 -1.16 15.11
N PHE A 34 9.89 0.14 14.76
CA PHE A 34 8.66 0.86 14.46
C PHE A 34 7.99 0.33 13.21
N GLU A 35 8.74 0.12 12.12
CA GLU A 35 8.21 -0.46 10.89
C GLU A 35 7.59 -1.84 11.15
N LYS A 36 8.25 -2.69 11.92
CA LYS A 36 7.73 -3.99 12.32
C LYS A 36 6.41 -3.88 13.08
N LYS A 37 6.32 -2.98 14.07
CA LYS A 37 5.07 -2.75 14.84
C LYS A 37 3.92 -2.28 13.95
N VAL A 38 4.20 -1.36 13.01
CA VAL A 38 3.20 -0.89 12.04
C VAL A 38 2.76 -2.03 11.13
N ARG A 39 3.70 -2.83 10.61
CA ARG A 39 3.40 -3.98 9.75
C ARG A 39 2.52 -5.01 10.47
N GLU A 40 2.83 -5.35 11.71
CA GLU A 40 2.02 -6.26 12.51
C GLU A 40 0.60 -5.72 12.72
N HIS A 41 0.46 -4.42 12.98
CA HIS A 41 -0.84 -3.75 13.09
C HIS A 41 -1.63 -3.82 11.78
N VAL A 42 -1.01 -3.48 10.65
CA VAL A 42 -1.62 -3.53 9.32
C VAL A 42 -2.10 -4.94 8.98
N ILE A 43 -1.24 -5.95 9.14
CA ILE A 43 -1.59 -7.35 8.85
C ILE A 43 -2.77 -7.81 9.69
N LYS A 44 -2.78 -7.44 10.97
CA LYS A 44 -3.80 -7.89 11.91
C LYS A 44 -5.17 -7.27 11.67
N TYR A 45 -5.22 -5.99 11.28
CA TYR A 45 -6.48 -5.22 11.32
C TYR A 45 -6.98 -4.71 9.96
N TYR A 46 -6.13 -4.70 8.92
CA TYR A 46 -6.50 -4.10 7.63
C TYR A 46 -6.38 -5.04 6.43
N VAL A 47 -5.44 -5.99 6.46
CA VAL A 47 -5.11 -6.78 5.26
C VAL A 47 -6.31 -7.59 4.75
N ASN A 48 -7.07 -8.22 5.61
CA ASN A 48 -8.22 -9.04 5.20
C ASN A 48 -9.30 -8.21 4.51
N ASP A 49 -9.61 -7.02 5.04
CA ASP A 49 -10.61 -6.13 4.46
C ASP A 49 -10.15 -5.60 3.10
N ILE A 50 -8.87 -5.24 2.99
CA ILE A 50 -8.27 -4.79 1.74
C ILE A 50 -8.32 -5.90 0.68
N PHE A 51 -8.00 -7.14 1.03
CA PHE A 51 -8.07 -8.26 0.10
C PHE A 51 -9.49 -8.54 -0.36
N PHE A 52 -10.46 -8.47 0.53
CA PHE A 52 -11.87 -8.60 0.16
C PHE A 52 -12.29 -7.53 -0.85
N ASP A 53 -11.96 -6.27 -0.60
CA ASP A 53 -12.28 -5.15 -1.50
C ASP A 53 -11.59 -5.31 -2.86
N VAL A 54 -10.33 -5.75 -2.89
CA VAL A 54 -9.57 -6.02 -4.11
C VAL A 54 -10.23 -7.14 -4.92
N GLN A 55 -10.60 -8.24 -4.28
CA GLN A 55 -11.28 -9.36 -4.95
C GLN A 55 -12.59 -8.92 -5.58
N GLU A 56 -13.42 -8.16 -4.87
CA GLU A 56 -14.70 -7.67 -5.40
C GLU A 56 -14.52 -6.75 -6.61
N GLN A 57 -13.51 -5.90 -6.61
CA GLN A 57 -13.22 -5.02 -7.75
C GLN A 57 -12.75 -5.81 -8.98
N ILE A 58 -11.91 -6.82 -8.79
CA ILE A 58 -11.46 -7.71 -9.88
C ILE A 58 -12.65 -8.47 -10.46
N LYS A 59 -13.54 -9.01 -9.63
CA LYS A 59 -14.77 -9.69 -10.09
C LYS A 59 -15.66 -8.75 -10.93
N GLN A 60 -15.83 -7.51 -10.47
CA GLN A 60 -16.61 -6.52 -11.19
C GLN A 60 -16.00 -6.20 -12.56
N LYS A 61 -14.67 -6.06 -12.63
CA LYS A 61 -13.96 -5.83 -13.90
C LYS A 61 -14.15 -6.99 -14.86
N ILE A 62 -13.95 -8.22 -14.41
CA ILE A 62 -14.13 -9.43 -15.26
C ILE A 62 -15.56 -9.48 -15.81
N ARG A 63 -16.57 -9.27 -14.97
CA ARG A 63 -17.97 -9.25 -15.42
C ARG A 63 -18.25 -8.14 -16.44
N TYR A 64 -17.66 -6.96 -16.22
CA TYR A 64 -17.77 -5.83 -17.14
C TYR A 64 -17.15 -6.12 -18.48
N ASP A 65 -15.93 -6.68 -18.52
CA ASP A 65 -15.19 -6.98 -19.75
C ASP A 65 -15.89 -8.07 -20.58
N VAL A 66 -16.33 -9.15 -19.94
CA VAL A 66 -17.08 -10.24 -20.60
C VAL A 66 -18.38 -9.70 -21.22
N LYS A 67 -19.09 -8.81 -20.50
CA LYS A 67 -20.32 -8.19 -21.03
C LYS A 67 -20.03 -7.29 -22.24
N ASN A 68 -18.97 -6.48 -22.18
CA ASN A 68 -18.63 -5.55 -23.24
C ASN A 68 -18.09 -6.22 -24.50
N GLN A 69 -17.44 -7.38 -24.36
CA GLN A 69 -16.91 -8.18 -25.48
C GLN A 69 -17.97 -9.13 -26.06
N GLU A 70 -19.22 -9.05 -25.58
CA GLU A 70 -20.34 -9.90 -26.03
C GLU A 70 -20.03 -11.41 -25.94
N ILE A 71 -19.17 -11.81 -24.98
CA ILE A 71 -18.78 -13.21 -24.81
C ILE A 71 -19.97 -13.96 -24.19
N ASN A 72 -20.44 -14.99 -24.90
CA ASN A 72 -21.61 -15.77 -24.47
C ASN A 72 -21.19 -16.85 -23.44
N ILE A 73 -21.10 -16.46 -22.19
CA ILE A 73 -20.84 -17.35 -21.03
C ILE A 73 -22.08 -17.36 -20.14
N LYS A 74 -22.44 -18.55 -19.60
CA LYS A 74 -23.49 -18.66 -18.60
C LYS A 74 -23.08 -17.89 -17.33
N SER A 75 -24.03 -17.18 -16.71
CA SER A 75 -23.74 -16.37 -15.51
C SER A 75 -23.08 -17.16 -14.40
N GLU A 76 -23.50 -18.41 -14.17
CA GLU A 76 -22.94 -19.30 -13.15
C GLU A 76 -21.46 -19.64 -13.43
N ASP A 77 -21.09 -19.87 -14.68
CA ASP A 77 -19.71 -20.17 -15.06
C ASP A 77 -18.83 -18.90 -15.00
N LEU A 78 -19.38 -17.77 -15.40
CA LEU A 78 -18.72 -16.47 -15.25
C LEU A 78 -18.39 -16.16 -13.80
N ASP A 79 -19.34 -16.41 -12.87
CA ASP A 79 -19.14 -16.17 -11.45
C ASP A 79 -18.05 -17.11 -10.87
N LYS A 80 -18.00 -18.37 -11.29
CA LYS A 80 -16.93 -19.29 -10.88
C LYS A 80 -15.55 -18.81 -11.37
N ILE A 81 -15.45 -18.45 -12.66
CA ILE A 81 -14.21 -17.94 -13.26
C ILE A 81 -13.77 -16.66 -12.53
N ALA A 82 -14.67 -15.70 -12.36
CA ALA A 82 -14.37 -14.45 -11.70
C ALA A 82 -13.90 -14.66 -10.25
N ASN A 83 -14.49 -15.60 -9.52
CA ASN A 83 -14.06 -15.96 -8.16
C ASN A 83 -12.64 -16.56 -8.14
N ILE A 84 -12.34 -17.50 -9.03
CA ILE A 84 -11.00 -18.15 -9.10
C ILE A 84 -9.94 -17.10 -9.44
N ILE A 85 -10.14 -16.34 -10.51
CA ILE A 85 -9.18 -15.33 -10.97
C ILE A 85 -8.96 -14.25 -9.91
N SER A 86 -10.06 -13.73 -9.31
CA SER A 86 -9.95 -12.70 -8.29
C SER A 86 -9.21 -13.19 -7.03
N TYR A 87 -9.41 -14.44 -6.64
CA TYR A 87 -8.69 -15.04 -5.53
C TYR A 87 -7.19 -15.15 -5.83
N ASN A 88 -6.82 -15.72 -6.97
CA ASN A 88 -5.42 -15.90 -7.36
C ASN A 88 -4.69 -14.55 -7.50
N ILE A 89 -5.35 -13.54 -8.07
CA ILE A 89 -4.76 -12.19 -8.17
C ILE A 89 -4.58 -11.58 -6.78
N ALA A 90 -5.57 -11.70 -5.89
CA ALA A 90 -5.45 -11.19 -4.52
C ALA A 90 -4.28 -11.88 -3.78
N GLU A 91 -4.09 -13.18 -3.97
CA GLU A 91 -2.97 -13.93 -3.39
C GLU A 91 -1.61 -13.40 -3.90
N THR A 92 -1.49 -13.00 -5.17
CA THR A 92 -0.26 -12.38 -5.68
C THR A 92 0.07 -11.02 -5.03
N LEU A 93 -0.90 -10.38 -4.37
CA LEU A 93 -0.73 -9.12 -3.67
C LEU A 93 -0.41 -9.27 -2.18
N GLU A 94 -0.23 -10.51 -1.71
CA GLU A 94 -0.03 -10.82 -0.28
C GLU A 94 1.16 -10.08 0.35
N GLU A 95 2.23 -9.86 -0.40
CA GLU A 95 3.38 -9.09 0.06
C GLU A 95 3.25 -7.59 -0.25
N PHE A 96 2.67 -7.26 -1.42
CA PHE A 96 2.56 -5.89 -1.87
C PHE A 96 1.66 -5.03 -0.97
N VAL A 97 0.48 -5.53 -0.61
CA VAL A 97 -0.51 -4.76 0.16
C VAL A 97 -0.01 -4.42 1.57
N PRO A 98 0.55 -5.37 2.35
CA PRO A 98 1.12 -5.04 3.66
C PRO A 98 2.27 -4.04 3.59
N ASP A 99 3.14 -4.15 2.59
CA ASP A 99 4.27 -3.24 2.41
C ASP A 99 3.82 -1.82 2.12
N VAL A 100 2.88 -1.66 1.20
CA VAL A 100 2.31 -0.35 0.84
C VAL A 100 1.56 0.25 2.03
N ALA A 101 0.70 -0.52 2.67
CA ALA A 101 -0.07 -0.05 3.82
C ALA A 101 0.83 0.35 4.99
N THR A 102 1.88 -0.42 5.29
CA THR A 102 2.89 -0.08 6.31
C THR A 102 3.56 1.26 6.01
N LYS A 103 4.07 1.44 4.80
CA LYS A 103 4.73 2.69 4.39
C LYS A 103 3.81 3.90 4.45
N ILE A 104 2.56 3.75 4.05
CA ILE A 104 1.58 4.84 4.11
C ILE A 104 1.19 5.13 5.56
N MET A 105 0.96 4.11 6.39
CA MET A 105 0.61 4.31 7.81
C MET A 105 1.72 5.05 8.57
N MET A 106 2.99 4.72 8.32
CA MET A 106 4.14 5.39 8.92
C MET A 106 4.25 6.89 8.57
N LYS A 107 3.58 7.38 7.52
CA LYS A 107 3.49 8.82 7.21
C LYS A 107 2.53 9.56 8.15
N TYR A 108 1.51 8.88 8.63
CA TYR A 108 0.41 9.51 9.37
C TYR A 108 0.48 9.27 10.87
N TYR A 109 1.11 8.18 11.31
CA TYR A 109 1.12 7.76 12.70
C TYR A 109 2.53 7.70 13.28
N THR A 110 2.64 8.07 14.55
CA THR A 110 3.85 7.89 15.37
C THR A 110 3.81 6.51 16.04
N GLU A 111 4.96 6.08 16.58
CA GLU A 111 5.06 4.79 17.28
C GLU A 111 4.12 4.71 18.49
N ASN A 112 3.99 5.80 19.25
CA ASN A 112 3.09 5.85 20.41
C ASN A 112 1.62 5.74 19.98
N GLU A 113 1.24 6.36 18.87
CA GLU A 113 -0.13 6.28 18.34
C GLU A 113 -0.47 4.89 17.82
N ILE A 114 0.47 4.17 17.22
CA ILE A 114 0.28 2.76 16.85
C ILE A 114 0.07 1.89 18.10
N GLY A 115 0.78 2.16 19.21
CA GLY A 115 0.53 1.51 20.48
C GLY A 115 -0.91 1.71 20.96
N ILE A 116 -1.38 2.95 20.97
CA ILE A 116 -2.76 3.31 21.37
C ILE A 116 -3.79 2.63 20.44
N LEU A 117 -3.58 2.65 19.14
CA LEU A 117 -4.47 1.98 18.18
C LEU A 117 -4.55 0.47 18.44
N ASN A 118 -3.42 -0.18 18.71
CA ASN A 118 -3.43 -1.61 19.05
C ASN A 118 -4.30 -1.92 20.28
N ASP A 119 -4.25 -1.06 21.30
CA ASP A 119 -5.04 -1.22 22.52
C ASP A 119 -6.55 -0.97 22.24
N LEU A 120 -6.88 0.06 21.45
CA LEU A 120 -8.26 0.38 21.06
C LEU A 120 -8.89 -0.78 20.25
N TYR A 121 -8.18 -1.29 19.24
CA TYR A 121 -8.67 -2.42 18.44
C TYR A 121 -8.77 -3.70 19.26
N ALA A 122 -7.86 -3.95 20.19
CA ALA A 122 -7.90 -5.12 21.07
C ALA A 122 -9.11 -5.08 22.03
N THR A 123 -9.49 -3.90 22.49
CA THR A 123 -10.62 -3.70 23.43
C THR A 123 -11.96 -3.48 22.73
N LYS A 124 -11.98 -3.40 21.39
CA LYS A 124 -13.15 -3.03 20.60
C LYS A 124 -13.82 -1.73 21.07
N THR A 125 -13.02 -0.82 21.58
CA THR A 125 -13.48 0.51 21.99
C THR A 125 -13.70 1.34 20.72
N ASP A 126 -14.76 2.12 20.66
CA ASP A 126 -15.06 2.99 19.52
C ASP A 126 -13.87 3.91 19.23
N ASP A 127 -13.62 4.13 17.92
CA ASP A 127 -12.53 4.96 17.42
C ASP A 127 -12.48 6.29 18.16
N ASP A 128 -11.35 6.56 18.81
CA ASP A 128 -11.10 7.89 19.32
C ASP A 128 -11.11 8.88 18.14
N LEU A 129 -12.01 9.86 18.20
CA LEU A 129 -12.16 10.91 17.18
C LEU A 129 -10.81 11.60 16.85
N SER A 130 -9.82 11.52 17.75
CA SER A 130 -8.47 12.03 17.50
C SER A 130 -7.77 11.35 16.33
N PHE A 131 -8.08 10.08 16.05
CA PHE A 131 -7.50 9.32 14.94
C PHE A 131 -8.35 9.35 13.65
N ALA A 132 -9.61 9.76 13.72
CA ALA A 132 -10.53 9.73 12.58
C ALA A 132 -9.97 10.45 11.36
N LYS A 133 -9.35 11.63 11.54
CA LYS A 133 -8.73 12.39 10.45
C LYS A 133 -7.53 11.68 9.85
N LYS A 134 -6.67 11.10 10.68
CA LYS A 134 -5.47 10.36 10.22
C LYS A 134 -5.88 9.09 9.50
N ASN A 135 -6.86 8.36 10.04
CA ASN A 135 -7.40 7.16 9.43
C ASN A 135 -8.03 7.47 8.06
N TYR A 136 -8.77 8.57 7.94
CA TYR A 136 -9.31 9.00 6.65
C TYR A 136 -8.22 9.24 5.60
N TYR A 137 -7.13 9.95 5.94
CA TYR A 137 -6.04 10.18 5.00
C TYR A 137 -5.27 8.91 4.67
N PHE A 138 -4.99 8.07 5.66
CA PHE A 138 -4.39 6.77 5.46
C PHE A 138 -5.20 5.91 4.50
N GLN A 139 -6.48 5.71 4.77
CA GLN A 139 -7.38 4.91 3.93
C GLN A 139 -7.49 5.46 2.51
N ARG A 140 -7.62 6.77 2.38
CA ARG A 140 -7.71 7.43 1.07
C ARG A 140 -6.44 7.23 0.23
N GLU A 141 -5.25 7.41 0.83
CA GLU A 141 -3.97 7.21 0.12
C GLU A 141 -3.76 5.74 -0.21
N LEU A 142 -4.07 4.85 0.71
CA LEU A 142 -3.96 3.41 0.53
C LEU A 142 -4.84 2.93 -0.62
N ASN A 143 -6.12 3.28 -0.60
CA ASN A 143 -7.04 2.92 -1.66
C ASN A 143 -6.60 3.47 -3.02
N ALA A 144 -6.17 4.73 -3.09
CA ALA A 144 -5.68 5.34 -4.32
C ALA A 144 -4.44 4.60 -4.86
N THR A 145 -3.52 4.19 -3.99
CA THR A 145 -2.30 3.48 -4.38
C THR A 145 -2.60 2.08 -4.90
N ILE A 146 -3.44 1.32 -4.17
CA ILE A 146 -3.85 -0.03 -4.59
C ILE A 146 -4.64 0.02 -5.90
N MET A 147 -5.57 0.97 -6.03
CA MET A 147 -6.36 1.14 -7.25
C MET A 147 -5.51 1.52 -8.45
N THR A 148 -4.52 2.38 -8.28
CA THR A 148 -3.59 2.74 -9.34
C THR A 148 -2.76 1.53 -9.78
N TYR A 149 -2.29 0.73 -8.82
CA TYR A 149 -1.57 -0.50 -9.13
C TYR A 149 -2.45 -1.50 -9.89
N LEU A 150 -3.66 -1.75 -9.41
CA LEU A 150 -4.63 -2.64 -10.07
C LEU A 150 -4.97 -2.15 -11.48
N TYR A 151 -5.31 -0.87 -11.64
CA TYR A 151 -5.66 -0.29 -12.93
C TYR A 151 -4.55 -0.48 -13.98
N ASN A 152 -3.29 -0.35 -13.56
CA ASN A 152 -2.15 -0.48 -14.46
C ASN A 152 -1.76 -1.94 -14.77
N ASN A 153 -2.19 -2.90 -13.97
CA ASN A 153 -1.69 -4.29 -14.05
C ASN A 153 -2.80 -5.33 -14.23
N ILE A 154 -4.07 -5.00 -13.97
CA ILE A 154 -5.16 -5.98 -13.88
C ILE A 154 -5.37 -6.76 -15.19
N ASP A 155 -5.25 -6.11 -16.35
CA ASP A 155 -5.45 -6.78 -17.65
C ASP A 155 -4.37 -7.86 -17.85
N ASN A 156 -3.11 -7.54 -17.56
CA ASN A 156 -2.00 -8.49 -17.63
C ASN A 156 -2.14 -9.63 -16.62
N MET A 157 -2.64 -9.32 -15.40
CA MET A 157 -2.88 -10.32 -14.37
C MET A 157 -3.98 -11.30 -14.77
N ILE A 158 -5.09 -10.78 -15.31
CA ILE A 158 -6.21 -11.61 -15.80
C ILE A 158 -5.73 -12.50 -16.97
N GLU A 159 -5.00 -11.95 -17.94
CA GLU A 159 -4.48 -12.70 -19.07
C GLU A 159 -3.53 -13.83 -18.62
N SER A 160 -2.65 -13.54 -17.66
CA SER A 160 -1.74 -14.52 -17.06
C SER A 160 -2.51 -15.68 -16.41
N GLU A 161 -3.55 -15.38 -15.61
CA GLU A 161 -4.37 -16.40 -14.94
C GLU A 161 -5.19 -17.25 -15.92
N LEU A 162 -5.73 -16.63 -16.98
CA LEU A 162 -6.43 -17.37 -18.02
C LEU A 162 -5.49 -18.35 -18.75
N THR A 163 -4.30 -17.90 -19.12
CA THR A 163 -3.30 -18.74 -19.78
C THR A 163 -2.86 -19.91 -18.90
N TYR A 164 -2.70 -19.68 -17.60
CA TYR A 164 -2.35 -20.73 -16.64
C TYR A 164 -3.46 -21.78 -16.46
N THR A 165 -4.71 -21.33 -16.53
CA THR A 165 -5.89 -22.22 -16.39
C THR A 165 -6.09 -23.10 -17.63
N GLU A 166 -5.75 -22.61 -18.82
CA GLU A 166 -5.83 -23.39 -20.09
C GLU A 166 -4.77 -24.50 -20.18
N GLN A 167 -3.67 -24.41 -19.45
CA GLN A 167 -2.58 -25.39 -19.46
C GLN A 167 -2.75 -26.55 -18.47
N ARG A 168 -3.81 -26.52 -17.66
CA ARG A 168 -4.15 -27.57 -16.69
C ARG A 168 -5.36 -28.38 -17.10
#